data_3601754092ffa2fe3f13e004d9e91948
#
_entry.id   3601754092ffa2fe3f13e004d9e91948
#
_cell.length_a   1.000
_cell.length_b   1.000
_cell.length_c   1.000
_cell.angle_alpha   90.00
_cell.angle_beta   90.00
_cell.angle_gamma   90.00
#
_symmetry.space_group_name_H-M   'P 1'
#
loop_
_entity.id
_entity.type
_entity.pdbx_description
1 polymer ?
#
loop_
_entity_poly.entity_id
_entity_poly.type
_entity_poly.pdbx_seq_one_letter_code
_entity_poly.pdbx_strand_id
1 'polypeptide(L)'
;MLTQLTINNFAIVRQLEIELAKGMSVITGETGAGKSIAIDALGLCLGQRIETSMVREGQERAEICATFFIEPTNPAYQWLQEQELQDPDNPSDCILRRVINADGRSKAFINSTPVSASQLKEIGQYLIHINGQHASQLLLKNDYQLQLVDTFAHHHDLLAQMREDYRTWKNLQTQVKTFQQKVAKNEAKKQLLQYQVEELDEFALRPNEYLELEEDQRRLSNSEQLTQLSQSALQLLSENETVSIDSMLYRATQYIDELSELDPRYASVQTMLNDALIQVQEATSEVQHLASHIEQDPMLLQEIEQRLGQALQLARKHNVKPEELVEWHQKLKAELTALLDFSESEERLILEEKAAFEKMQHTAKQLHESRCQAAGKLAQQVTHSIKGLAMENAEFFIEVNSDLTKVTANGADNIVFTLRSNLGQQAQPLTKVASGGELSRISLAIQVLTSDQSAIPTLIFDEVDVGISGKTASVVGKLLRQLGDKCQVLCVTHLPQVACHGHHQFNVEKFTVDDKTETKMTALSQEERVPALARLLGGSEITELALANAQEMLDLVK
;
A
#
# COMPACT_ATOMS: atom_id res chain seq x y z
N MET A 1 -29.40 -14.47 4.79
CA MET A 1 -30.66 -13.85 5.29
C MET A 1 -30.78 -14.04 6.79
N LEU A 2 -31.42 -13.13 7.51
CA LEU A 2 -31.71 -13.26 8.95
C LEU A 2 -32.81 -14.31 9.13
N THR A 3 -32.50 -15.37 9.85
CA THR A 3 -33.49 -16.48 10.10
C THR A 3 -34.15 -16.37 11.46
N GLN A 4 -33.39 -15.94 12.49
CA GLN A 4 -33.91 -15.84 13.83
C GLN A 4 -33.32 -14.65 14.58
N LEU A 5 -34.13 -13.99 15.40
CA LEU A 5 -33.71 -12.94 16.33
C LEU A 5 -34.25 -13.25 17.73
N THR A 6 -33.32 -13.38 18.68
CA THR A 6 -33.66 -13.59 20.09
C THR A 6 -33.16 -12.41 20.93
N ILE A 7 -34.03 -11.85 21.75
CA ILE A 7 -33.73 -10.70 22.61
C ILE A 7 -34.15 -11.04 24.03
N ASN A 8 -33.22 -10.93 24.98
CA ASN A 8 -33.47 -11.16 26.39
C ASN A 8 -33.08 -9.95 27.24
N ASN A 9 -33.98 -9.49 28.10
CA ASN A 9 -33.78 -8.40 29.08
C ASN A 9 -33.25 -7.09 28.47
N PHE A 10 -33.76 -6.71 27.32
CA PHE A 10 -33.34 -5.51 26.58
C PHE A 10 -34.45 -4.44 26.61
N ALA A 11 -34.16 -3.26 27.12
CA ALA A 11 -35.10 -2.16 27.31
C ALA A 11 -36.38 -2.62 27.99
N ILE A 12 -37.55 -2.53 27.34
CA ILE A 12 -38.85 -2.98 27.86
C ILE A 12 -39.16 -4.45 27.50
N VAL A 13 -38.29 -5.12 26.74
CA VAL A 13 -38.47 -6.52 26.33
C VAL A 13 -37.84 -7.43 27.37
N ARG A 14 -38.62 -8.35 27.93
CA ARG A 14 -38.12 -9.41 28.82
C ARG A 14 -37.57 -10.57 28.01
N GLN A 15 -38.37 -11.08 27.07
CA GLN A 15 -37.96 -12.15 26.15
C GLN A 15 -38.75 -11.99 24.86
N LEU A 16 -38.03 -12.04 23.74
CA LEU A 16 -38.57 -12.00 22.39
C LEU A 16 -37.82 -12.98 21.52
N GLU A 17 -38.54 -13.79 20.80
CA GLU A 17 -38.02 -14.72 19.81
C GLU A 17 -38.85 -14.59 18.52
N ILE A 18 -38.19 -14.34 17.43
CA ILE A 18 -38.81 -14.09 16.13
C ILE A 18 -38.11 -14.96 15.08
N GLU A 19 -38.89 -15.76 14.39
CA GLU A 19 -38.45 -16.45 13.17
C GLU A 19 -38.86 -15.62 11.97
N LEU A 20 -37.91 -15.42 11.07
CA LEU A 20 -38.06 -14.57 9.91
C LEU A 20 -37.88 -15.41 8.61
N ALA A 21 -38.79 -15.19 7.67
CA ALA A 21 -38.78 -15.87 6.36
C ALA A 21 -38.31 -14.95 5.23
N LYS A 22 -38.14 -15.50 4.02
CA LYS A 22 -37.91 -14.73 2.80
C LYS A 22 -39.08 -13.81 2.51
N GLY A 23 -38.84 -12.74 1.77
CA GLY A 23 -39.87 -11.78 1.42
C GLY A 23 -39.90 -10.56 2.31
N MET A 24 -40.98 -9.81 2.23
CA MET A 24 -41.22 -8.61 3.04
C MET A 24 -41.95 -8.99 4.32
N SER A 25 -41.30 -8.82 5.47
CA SER A 25 -41.87 -8.92 6.78
C SER A 25 -42.20 -7.52 7.33
N VAL A 26 -43.42 -7.30 7.75
CA VAL A 26 -43.86 -5.99 8.29
C VAL A 26 -44.09 -6.08 9.78
N ILE A 27 -43.52 -5.14 10.51
CA ILE A 27 -43.73 -4.98 11.96
C ILE A 27 -44.70 -3.82 12.18
N THR A 28 -45.88 -4.14 12.73
CA THR A 28 -46.97 -3.19 13.05
C THR A 28 -47.23 -3.14 14.54
N GLY A 29 -47.92 -2.11 15.02
CA GLY A 29 -48.29 -1.95 16.42
C GLY A 29 -48.46 -0.47 16.79
N GLU A 30 -48.89 -0.17 18.00
CA GLU A 30 -49.09 1.20 18.49
C GLU A 30 -47.77 2.00 18.53
N THR A 31 -47.87 3.32 18.41
CA THR A 31 -46.74 4.25 18.60
C THR A 31 -46.18 4.10 20.02
N GLY A 32 -44.85 3.94 20.11
CA GLY A 32 -44.17 3.70 21.40
C GLY A 32 -44.28 2.26 21.93
N ALA A 33 -44.87 1.31 21.18
CA ALA A 33 -44.94 -0.10 21.57
C ALA A 33 -43.61 -0.85 21.50
N GLY A 34 -42.53 -0.17 21.08
CA GLY A 34 -41.23 -0.81 20.99
C GLY A 34 -40.94 -1.47 19.63
N LYS A 35 -41.60 -0.99 18.57
CA LYS A 35 -41.37 -1.49 17.20
C LYS A 35 -39.90 -1.40 16.79
N SER A 36 -39.24 -0.29 17.07
CA SER A 36 -37.81 -0.08 16.75
C SER A 36 -36.87 -0.86 17.67
N ILE A 37 -37.35 -1.41 18.79
CA ILE A 37 -36.50 -2.17 19.74
C ILE A 37 -35.84 -3.37 19.07
N ALA A 38 -36.54 -4.05 18.15
CA ALA A 38 -35.96 -5.16 17.39
C ALA A 38 -34.82 -4.69 16.47
N ILE A 39 -34.96 -3.49 15.88
CA ILE A 39 -33.94 -2.87 15.02
C ILE A 39 -32.76 -2.40 15.86
N ASP A 40 -33.00 -1.76 17.01
CA ASP A 40 -31.96 -1.31 17.93
C ASP A 40 -31.16 -2.50 18.48
N ALA A 41 -31.85 -3.57 18.90
CA ALA A 41 -31.21 -4.80 19.34
C ALA A 41 -30.33 -5.42 18.24
N LEU A 42 -30.83 -5.47 17.01
CA LEU A 42 -30.09 -5.98 15.87
C LEU A 42 -28.86 -5.11 15.56
N GLY A 43 -28.99 -3.79 15.65
CA GLY A 43 -27.89 -2.85 15.52
C GLY A 43 -26.74 -3.13 16.50
N LEU A 44 -27.05 -3.57 17.72
CA LEU A 44 -26.04 -3.97 18.70
C LEU A 44 -25.30 -5.25 18.29
N CYS A 45 -25.99 -6.24 17.71
CA CYS A 45 -25.36 -7.42 17.11
C CYS A 45 -24.45 -7.05 15.96
N LEU A 46 -24.69 -5.92 15.28
CA LEU A 46 -23.87 -5.38 14.20
C LEU A 46 -22.76 -4.43 14.69
N GLY A 47 -22.44 -4.45 15.98
CA GLY A 47 -21.31 -3.71 16.53
C GLY A 47 -21.58 -2.23 16.85
N GLN A 48 -22.84 -1.78 16.90
CA GLN A 48 -23.18 -0.43 17.36
C GLN A 48 -22.76 -0.19 18.81
N ARG A 49 -22.66 1.09 19.19
CA ARG A 49 -22.33 1.50 20.56
C ARG A 49 -23.45 1.12 21.52
N ILE A 50 -23.04 0.70 22.68
CA ILE A 50 -23.96 0.36 23.78
C ILE A 50 -24.19 1.55 24.71
N GLU A 51 -25.37 1.62 25.29
CA GLU A 51 -25.72 2.48 26.41
C GLU A 51 -26.18 1.63 27.58
N THR A 52 -25.85 2.00 28.81
CA THR A 52 -26.21 1.25 30.01
C THR A 52 -27.72 1.20 30.24
N SER A 53 -28.43 2.22 29.75
CA SER A 53 -29.89 2.31 29.76
C SER A 53 -30.62 1.23 28.95
N MET A 54 -29.86 0.51 28.09
CA MET A 54 -30.41 -0.54 27.23
C MET A 54 -30.67 -1.87 27.98
N VAL A 55 -30.05 -2.08 29.14
CA VAL A 55 -30.35 -3.25 29.98
C VAL A 55 -31.65 -3.00 30.72
N ARG A 56 -32.58 -4.00 30.71
CA ARG A 56 -33.88 -3.90 31.41
C ARG A 56 -33.65 -3.62 32.88
N GLU A 57 -34.42 -2.70 33.43
CA GLU A 57 -34.36 -2.32 34.84
C GLU A 57 -34.54 -3.52 35.78
N GLY A 58 -33.61 -3.66 36.73
CA GLY A 58 -33.60 -4.76 37.69
C GLY A 58 -32.96 -6.06 37.15
N GLN A 59 -32.37 -6.04 35.94
CA GLN A 59 -31.65 -7.18 35.37
C GLN A 59 -30.15 -6.92 35.36
N GLU A 60 -29.35 -7.97 35.53
CA GLU A 60 -27.89 -7.88 35.53
C GLU A 60 -27.32 -7.76 34.13
N ARG A 61 -27.99 -8.35 33.11
CA ARG A 61 -27.53 -8.37 31.72
C ARG A 61 -28.68 -8.44 30.73
N ALA A 62 -28.41 -7.89 29.54
CA ALA A 62 -29.17 -8.11 28.32
C ALA A 62 -28.39 -9.01 27.37
N GLU A 63 -29.10 -9.83 26.61
CA GLU A 63 -28.50 -10.71 25.59
C GLU A 63 -29.33 -10.65 24.32
N ILE A 64 -28.61 -10.43 23.17
CA ILE A 64 -29.21 -10.39 21.85
C ILE A 64 -28.46 -11.39 20.98
N CYS A 65 -29.22 -12.21 20.26
CA CYS A 65 -28.68 -13.21 19.33
C CYS A 65 -29.41 -13.11 18.00
N ALA A 66 -28.65 -12.96 16.90
CA ALA A 66 -29.14 -12.92 15.53
C ALA A 66 -28.51 -14.04 14.74
N THR A 67 -29.33 -14.94 14.18
CA THR A 67 -28.87 -16.07 13.35
C THR A 67 -29.14 -15.76 11.90
N PHE A 68 -28.09 -15.92 11.07
CA PHE A 68 -28.14 -15.68 9.63
C PHE A 68 -27.83 -16.97 8.89
N PHE A 69 -28.57 -17.23 7.84
CA PHE A 69 -28.21 -18.19 6.80
C PHE A 69 -27.42 -17.45 5.70
N ILE A 70 -26.24 -17.96 5.38
CA ILE A 70 -25.31 -17.36 4.41
C ILE A 70 -25.08 -18.33 3.26
N GLU A 71 -25.34 -17.87 2.04
CA GLU A 71 -25.00 -18.63 0.84
C GLU A 71 -23.48 -18.59 0.60
N PRO A 72 -22.86 -19.65 0.04
CA PRO A 72 -21.43 -19.69 -0.25
C PRO A 72 -20.93 -18.57 -1.18
N THR A 73 -21.81 -17.98 -1.98
CA THR A 73 -21.52 -16.86 -2.87
C THR A 73 -21.47 -15.51 -2.16
N ASN A 74 -21.94 -15.42 -0.92
CA ASN A 74 -21.96 -14.18 -0.16
C ASN A 74 -20.55 -13.87 0.40
N PRO A 75 -20.07 -12.63 0.32
CA PRO A 75 -18.76 -12.22 0.86
C PRO A 75 -18.58 -12.53 2.37
N ALA A 76 -19.66 -12.57 3.16
CA ALA A 76 -19.59 -12.96 4.56
C ALA A 76 -19.10 -14.40 4.76
N TYR A 77 -19.40 -15.32 3.84
CA TYR A 77 -18.95 -16.71 3.89
C TYR A 77 -17.42 -16.79 3.79
N GLN A 78 -16.85 -16.10 2.81
CA GLN A 78 -15.39 -16.03 2.63
C GLN A 78 -14.72 -15.33 3.83
N TRP A 79 -15.29 -14.21 4.30
CA TRP A 79 -14.78 -13.50 5.47
C TRP A 79 -14.71 -14.38 6.72
N LEU A 80 -15.76 -15.18 6.99
CA LEU A 80 -15.77 -16.14 8.12
C LEU A 80 -14.67 -17.20 7.98
N GLN A 81 -14.44 -17.67 6.77
CA GLN A 81 -13.39 -18.65 6.48
C GLN A 81 -11.99 -18.05 6.69
N GLU A 82 -11.74 -16.84 6.19
CA GLU A 82 -10.45 -16.14 6.33
C GLU A 82 -10.13 -15.78 7.79
N GLN A 83 -11.17 -15.53 8.62
CA GLN A 83 -11.02 -15.24 10.04
C GLN A 83 -11.07 -16.50 10.94
N GLU A 84 -11.21 -17.70 10.37
CA GLU A 84 -11.35 -18.97 11.11
C GLU A 84 -12.54 -18.97 12.11
N LEU A 85 -13.61 -18.25 11.76
CA LEU A 85 -14.83 -18.10 12.58
C LEU A 85 -16.02 -18.88 12.04
N GLN A 86 -15.84 -19.68 11.00
CA GLN A 86 -16.89 -20.51 10.42
C GLN A 86 -17.27 -21.67 11.37
N ASP A 87 -18.56 -22.00 11.45
CA ASP A 87 -19.00 -23.19 12.16
C ASP A 87 -18.67 -24.45 11.33
N PRO A 88 -17.87 -25.39 11.88
CA PRO A 88 -17.46 -26.58 11.14
C PRO A 88 -18.63 -27.51 10.78
N ASP A 89 -19.65 -27.57 11.62
CA ASP A 89 -20.81 -28.45 11.43
C ASP A 89 -21.86 -27.83 10.50
N ASN A 90 -22.01 -26.50 10.56
CA ASN A 90 -22.97 -25.73 9.77
C ASN A 90 -22.31 -24.50 9.12
N PRO A 91 -21.53 -24.67 8.04
CA PRO A 91 -20.77 -23.59 7.42
C PRO A 91 -21.61 -22.43 6.86
N SER A 92 -22.89 -22.66 6.61
CA SER A 92 -23.85 -21.65 6.12
C SER A 92 -24.52 -20.86 7.23
N ASP A 93 -24.28 -21.20 8.50
CA ASP A 93 -24.86 -20.47 9.62
C ASP A 93 -23.85 -19.45 10.19
N CYS A 94 -24.37 -18.26 10.49
CA CYS A 94 -23.63 -17.23 11.19
C CYS A 94 -24.46 -16.69 12.34
N ILE A 95 -24.00 -16.91 13.55
CA ILE A 95 -24.66 -16.48 14.77
C ILE A 95 -23.90 -15.29 15.36
N LEU A 96 -24.52 -14.11 15.31
CA LEU A 96 -23.99 -12.90 15.96
C LEU A 96 -24.66 -12.74 17.33
N ARG A 97 -23.85 -12.72 18.39
CA ARG A 97 -24.36 -12.59 19.75
C ARG A 97 -23.71 -11.45 20.50
N ARG A 98 -24.52 -10.64 21.16
CA ARG A 98 -24.07 -9.53 22.01
C ARG A 98 -24.62 -9.69 23.43
N VAL A 99 -23.75 -9.63 24.43
CA VAL A 99 -24.09 -9.63 25.85
C VAL A 99 -23.69 -8.29 26.44
N ILE A 100 -24.60 -7.61 27.09
CA ILE A 100 -24.42 -6.29 27.71
C ILE A 100 -24.74 -6.41 29.19
N ASN A 101 -23.80 -6.06 30.05
CA ASN A 101 -24.01 -6.04 31.51
C ASN A 101 -24.48 -4.66 31.97
N ALA A 102 -25.18 -4.61 33.06
CA ALA A 102 -25.66 -3.36 33.67
C ALA A 102 -24.53 -2.40 34.09
N ASP A 103 -23.31 -2.92 34.27
CA ASP A 103 -22.09 -2.13 34.53
C ASP A 103 -21.49 -1.46 33.28
N GLY A 104 -22.12 -1.60 32.11
CA GLY A 104 -21.67 -1.04 30.83
C GLY A 104 -20.63 -1.86 30.10
N ARG A 105 -20.17 -3.00 30.62
CA ARG A 105 -19.30 -3.92 29.90
C ARG A 105 -20.09 -4.75 28.92
N SER A 106 -19.49 -5.05 27.77
CA SER A 106 -20.11 -5.93 26.78
C SER A 106 -19.15 -6.95 26.21
N LYS A 107 -19.71 -8.08 25.82
CA LYS A 107 -19.01 -9.15 25.09
C LYS A 107 -19.73 -9.40 23.78
N ALA A 108 -18.94 -9.64 22.74
CA ALA A 108 -19.40 -9.95 21.40
C ALA A 108 -18.92 -11.34 20.97
N PHE A 109 -19.73 -12.04 20.20
CA PHE A 109 -19.42 -13.39 19.74
C PHE A 109 -19.88 -13.58 18.30
N ILE A 110 -19.10 -14.35 17.53
CA ILE A 110 -19.47 -14.89 16.22
C ILE A 110 -19.31 -16.41 16.32
N ASN A 111 -20.36 -17.16 16.02
CA ASN A 111 -20.38 -18.63 16.11
C ASN A 111 -19.75 -19.15 17.41
N SER A 112 -20.20 -18.62 18.56
CA SER A 112 -19.69 -18.93 19.91
C SER A 112 -18.24 -18.43 20.21
N THR A 113 -17.46 -17.98 19.26
CA THR A 113 -16.11 -17.45 19.47
C THR A 113 -16.16 -15.98 19.90
N PRO A 114 -15.47 -15.59 21.00
CA PRO A 114 -15.39 -14.19 21.42
C PRO A 114 -14.68 -13.32 20.39
N VAL A 115 -15.28 -12.18 20.03
CA VAL A 115 -14.75 -11.25 19.02
C VAL A 115 -14.83 -9.81 19.48
N SER A 116 -14.18 -8.89 18.76
CA SER A 116 -14.31 -7.46 18.96
C SER A 116 -15.59 -6.90 18.33
N ALA A 117 -16.05 -5.73 18.81
CA ALA A 117 -17.17 -5.01 18.18
C ALA A 117 -16.84 -4.58 16.72
N SER A 118 -15.56 -4.37 16.40
CA SER A 118 -15.12 -4.07 15.03
C SER A 118 -15.37 -5.25 14.09
N GLN A 119 -15.09 -6.47 14.52
CA GLN A 119 -15.35 -7.68 13.71
C GLN A 119 -16.85 -7.91 13.50
N LEU A 120 -17.70 -7.64 14.52
CA LEU A 120 -19.17 -7.64 14.32
C LEU A 120 -19.59 -6.60 13.27
N LYS A 121 -18.96 -5.42 13.27
CA LYS A 121 -19.25 -4.36 12.30
C LYS A 121 -18.82 -4.74 10.89
N GLU A 122 -17.66 -5.39 10.75
CA GLU A 122 -17.13 -5.84 9.45
C GLU A 122 -18.03 -6.90 8.82
N ILE A 123 -18.36 -7.97 9.55
CA ILE A 123 -19.22 -9.02 9.00
C ILE A 123 -20.65 -8.50 8.78
N GLY A 124 -21.13 -7.63 9.66
CA GLY A 124 -22.46 -7.03 9.56
C GLY A 124 -22.73 -6.32 8.25
N GLN A 125 -21.70 -5.71 7.64
CA GLN A 125 -21.80 -5.02 6.34
C GLN A 125 -22.18 -5.96 5.19
N TYR A 126 -21.86 -7.25 5.30
CA TYR A 126 -22.18 -8.26 4.29
C TYR A 126 -23.52 -8.96 4.56
N LEU A 127 -24.09 -8.84 5.78
CA LEU A 127 -25.27 -9.57 6.20
C LEU A 127 -26.54 -8.74 6.14
N ILE A 128 -26.48 -7.47 6.53
CA ILE A 128 -27.66 -6.66 6.74
C ILE A 128 -27.38 -5.17 6.56
N HIS A 129 -28.34 -4.48 5.97
CA HIS A 129 -28.33 -3.02 5.86
C HIS A 129 -29.57 -2.42 6.51
N ILE A 130 -29.36 -1.57 7.53
CA ILE A 130 -30.45 -0.91 8.26
C ILE A 130 -30.65 0.49 7.67
N ASN A 131 -31.82 0.70 7.06
CA ASN A 131 -32.26 1.95 6.49
C ASN A 131 -33.21 2.65 7.48
N GLY A 132 -32.66 3.43 8.39
CA GLY A 132 -33.34 4.33 9.30
C GLY A 132 -32.91 5.77 9.08
N GLN A 133 -33.20 6.69 9.99
CA GLN A 133 -32.80 8.11 9.92
C GLN A 133 -31.33 8.32 9.61
N HIS A 134 -30.44 7.40 10.06
CA HIS A 134 -29.00 7.49 9.86
C HIS A 134 -28.55 7.01 8.46
N ALA A 135 -29.27 6.11 7.82
CA ALA A 135 -28.91 5.59 6.49
C ALA A 135 -29.19 6.58 5.37
N SER A 136 -30.29 7.33 5.48
CA SER A 136 -30.56 8.43 4.53
C SER A 136 -29.47 9.50 4.57
N GLN A 137 -28.77 9.68 5.70
CA GLN A 137 -27.63 10.58 5.80
C GLN A 137 -26.39 10.07 5.03
N LEU A 138 -26.26 8.74 4.78
CA LEU A 138 -25.18 8.21 3.96
C LEU A 138 -25.28 8.68 2.50
N LEU A 139 -26.48 8.88 1.99
CA LEU A 139 -26.69 9.47 0.66
C LEU A 139 -26.10 10.88 0.50
N LEU A 140 -25.80 11.57 1.60
CA LEU A 140 -25.17 12.88 1.59
C LEU A 140 -23.64 12.80 1.44
N LYS A 141 -23.04 11.59 1.52
CA LYS A 141 -21.59 11.39 1.39
C LYS A 141 -21.21 11.02 -0.04
N ASN A 142 -20.28 11.74 -0.61
CA ASN A 142 -19.84 11.54 -1.99
C ASN A 142 -19.27 10.12 -2.23
N ASP A 143 -18.53 9.57 -1.27
CA ASP A 143 -17.99 8.21 -1.38
C ASP A 143 -19.09 7.15 -1.48
N TYR A 144 -20.20 7.32 -0.75
CA TYR A 144 -21.35 6.43 -0.83
C TYR A 144 -22.11 6.61 -2.15
N GLN A 145 -22.24 7.85 -2.64
CA GLN A 145 -22.83 8.13 -3.95
C GLN A 145 -22.03 7.49 -5.08
N LEU A 146 -20.69 7.56 -5.00
CA LEU A 146 -19.80 6.88 -5.93
C LEU A 146 -20.02 5.36 -5.92
N GLN A 147 -20.08 4.76 -4.73
CA GLN A 147 -20.32 3.32 -4.59
C GLN A 147 -21.67 2.89 -5.17
N LEU A 148 -22.73 3.68 -5.03
CA LEU A 148 -24.05 3.39 -5.60
C LEU A 148 -24.02 3.40 -7.13
N VAL A 149 -23.34 4.38 -7.74
CA VAL A 149 -23.18 4.44 -9.20
C VAL A 149 -22.34 3.26 -9.69
N ASP A 150 -21.24 2.92 -9.00
CA ASP A 150 -20.40 1.78 -9.35
C ASP A 150 -21.15 0.44 -9.24
N THR A 151 -22.00 0.28 -8.21
CA THR A 151 -22.88 -0.88 -8.05
C THR A 151 -23.87 -0.98 -9.21
N PHE A 152 -24.51 0.13 -9.60
CA PHE A 152 -25.46 0.16 -10.71
C PHE A 152 -24.79 -0.07 -12.07
N ALA A 153 -23.54 0.35 -12.24
CA ALA A 153 -22.81 0.28 -13.51
C ALA A 153 -22.28 -1.13 -13.85
N HIS A 154 -22.20 -2.06 -12.90
CA HIS A 154 -21.68 -3.42 -13.09
C HIS A 154 -20.24 -3.52 -13.63
N HIS A 155 -19.39 -2.57 -13.37
CA HIS A 155 -18.04 -2.53 -13.90
C HIS A 155 -16.96 -3.01 -12.90
N HIS A 156 -17.25 -4.13 -12.22
CA HIS A 156 -16.36 -4.70 -11.20
C HIS A 156 -14.95 -4.98 -11.73
N ASP A 157 -14.84 -5.50 -12.95
CA ASP A 157 -13.55 -5.79 -13.58
C ASP A 157 -12.74 -4.51 -13.82
N LEU A 158 -13.41 -3.43 -14.24
CA LEU A 158 -12.76 -2.15 -14.49
C LEU A 158 -12.29 -1.49 -13.19
N LEU A 159 -13.06 -1.65 -12.10
CA LEU A 159 -12.64 -1.20 -10.76
C LEU A 159 -11.46 -2.02 -10.22
N ALA A 160 -11.45 -3.33 -10.45
CA ALA A 160 -10.33 -4.20 -10.07
C ALA A 160 -9.06 -3.81 -10.84
N GLN A 161 -9.19 -3.58 -12.16
CA GLN A 161 -8.09 -3.12 -13.00
C GLN A 161 -7.58 -1.74 -12.55
N MET A 162 -8.47 -0.80 -12.21
CA MET A 162 -8.08 0.52 -11.71
C MET A 162 -7.27 0.44 -10.41
N ARG A 163 -7.67 -0.43 -9.49
CA ARG A 163 -6.95 -0.65 -8.23
C ARG A 163 -5.55 -1.22 -8.45
N GLU A 164 -5.44 -2.17 -9.37
CA GLU A 164 -4.16 -2.80 -9.72
C GLU A 164 -3.22 -1.80 -10.42
N ASP A 165 -3.72 -1.04 -11.40
CA ASP A 165 -2.95 -0.03 -12.11
C ASP A 165 -2.48 1.10 -11.16
N TYR A 166 -3.36 1.55 -10.26
CA TYR A 166 -3.01 2.53 -9.22
C TYR A 166 -1.93 2.01 -8.27
N ARG A 167 -2.05 0.74 -7.82
CA ARG A 167 -1.07 0.11 -6.94
C ARG A 167 0.30 0.00 -7.60
N THR A 168 0.30 -0.43 -8.87
CA THR A 168 1.53 -0.57 -9.68
C THR A 168 2.23 0.78 -9.84
N TRP A 169 1.50 1.80 -10.29
CA TRP A 169 2.04 3.16 -10.40
C TRP A 169 2.57 3.69 -9.07
N LYS A 170 1.82 3.53 -7.98
CA LYS A 170 2.21 4.03 -6.66
C LYS A 170 3.48 3.38 -6.12
N ASN A 171 3.66 2.08 -6.39
CA ASN A 171 4.88 1.36 -6.05
C ASN A 171 6.07 1.90 -6.85
N LEU A 172 5.93 2.05 -8.17
CA LEU A 172 6.99 2.61 -9.02
C LEU A 172 7.32 4.06 -8.63
N GLN A 173 6.35 4.91 -8.37
CA GLN A 173 6.55 6.28 -7.88
C GLN A 173 7.40 6.31 -6.59
N THR A 174 7.13 5.39 -5.67
CA THR A 174 7.88 5.27 -4.41
C THR A 174 9.32 4.81 -4.67
N GLN A 175 9.51 3.86 -5.60
CA GLN A 175 10.83 3.39 -6.00
C GLN A 175 11.64 4.51 -6.66
N VAL A 176 11.07 5.23 -7.63
CA VAL A 176 11.71 6.39 -8.29
C VAL A 176 12.14 7.42 -7.26
N LYS A 177 11.25 7.82 -6.35
CA LYS A 177 11.58 8.79 -5.30
C LYS A 177 12.73 8.34 -4.39
N THR A 178 12.71 7.07 -3.99
CA THR A 178 13.78 6.49 -3.15
C THR A 178 15.10 6.44 -3.90
N PHE A 179 15.04 6.11 -5.19
CA PHE A 179 16.19 6.03 -6.08
C PHE A 179 16.81 7.41 -6.30
N GLN A 180 16.02 8.42 -6.62
CA GLN A 180 16.46 9.80 -6.79
C GLN A 180 17.15 10.36 -5.54
N GLN A 181 16.64 10.04 -4.35
CA GLN A 181 17.31 10.42 -3.10
C GLN A 181 18.70 9.78 -2.94
N LYS A 182 18.88 8.54 -3.41
CA LYS A 182 20.20 7.86 -3.41
C LYS A 182 21.13 8.47 -4.44
N VAL A 183 20.66 8.72 -5.65
CA VAL A 183 21.44 9.36 -6.74
C VAL A 183 21.90 10.75 -6.31
N ALA A 184 21.03 11.58 -5.77
CA ALA A 184 21.38 12.94 -5.31
C ALA A 184 22.48 12.93 -4.23
N LYS A 185 22.52 11.93 -3.35
CA LYS A 185 23.61 11.77 -2.37
C LYS A 185 24.93 11.34 -2.98
N ASN A 186 24.87 10.62 -4.09
CA ASN A 186 26.05 10.04 -4.76
C ASN A 186 26.63 10.94 -5.86
N GLU A 187 25.94 11.99 -6.28
CA GLU A 187 26.39 12.85 -7.41
C GLU A 187 27.73 13.53 -7.14
N ALA A 188 27.93 14.09 -5.94
CA ALA A 188 29.21 14.68 -5.53
C ALA A 188 30.34 13.62 -5.50
N LYS A 189 30.02 12.39 -5.06
CA LYS A 189 30.98 11.28 -5.06
C LYS A 189 31.34 10.85 -6.48
N LYS A 190 30.35 10.81 -7.38
CA LYS A 190 30.55 10.47 -8.81
C LYS A 190 31.51 11.45 -9.49
N GLN A 191 31.27 12.76 -9.32
CA GLN A 191 32.15 13.81 -9.88
C GLN A 191 33.58 13.71 -9.35
N LEU A 192 33.75 13.46 -8.05
CA LEU A 192 35.06 13.26 -7.44
C LEU A 192 35.77 12.04 -8.02
N LEU A 193 35.08 10.90 -8.09
CA LEU A 193 35.64 9.66 -8.65
C LEU A 193 35.99 9.80 -10.13
N GLN A 194 35.17 10.50 -10.91
CA GLN A 194 35.43 10.75 -12.32
C GLN A 194 36.71 11.54 -12.49
N TYR A 195 36.91 12.64 -11.73
CA TYR A 195 38.14 13.41 -11.75
C TYR A 195 39.36 12.58 -11.33
N GLN A 196 39.25 11.77 -10.28
CA GLN A 196 40.32 10.92 -9.78
C GLN A 196 40.72 9.82 -10.77
N VAL A 197 39.74 9.23 -11.45
CA VAL A 197 40.00 8.21 -12.49
C VAL A 197 40.64 8.83 -13.70
N GLU A 198 40.17 9.99 -14.19
CA GLU A 198 40.77 10.71 -15.33
C GLU A 198 42.24 11.06 -15.07
N GLU A 199 42.55 11.57 -13.87
CA GLU A 199 43.93 11.91 -13.49
C GLU A 199 44.88 10.69 -13.49
N LEU A 200 44.38 9.54 -12.98
CA LEU A 200 45.16 8.29 -12.97
C LEU A 200 45.22 7.63 -14.36
N ASP A 201 44.20 7.80 -15.20
CA ASP A 201 44.20 7.36 -16.60
C ASP A 201 45.24 8.15 -17.45
N GLU A 202 45.36 9.48 -17.23
CA GLU A 202 46.38 10.31 -17.88
C GLU A 202 47.77 9.88 -17.46
N PHE A 203 47.98 9.59 -16.18
CA PHE A 203 49.28 9.14 -15.69
C PHE A 203 49.63 7.74 -16.21
N ALA A 204 48.66 6.85 -16.36
CA ALA A 204 48.72 5.50 -16.92
C ALA A 204 49.90 4.67 -16.40
N LEU A 205 50.04 4.54 -15.09
CA LEU A 205 51.07 3.72 -14.45
C LEU A 205 50.83 2.23 -14.72
N ARG A 206 51.86 1.52 -15.23
CA ARG A 206 51.81 0.09 -15.50
C ARG A 206 52.04 -0.73 -14.21
N PRO A 207 51.55 -1.97 -14.16
CA PRO A 207 51.86 -2.87 -13.05
C PRO A 207 53.36 -3.04 -12.88
N ASN A 208 53.84 -2.91 -11.64
CA ASN A 208 55.25 -2.97 -11.24
C ASN A 208 56.18 -1.85 -11.76
N GLU A 209 55.69 -0.92 -12.62
CA GLU A 209 56.50 0.15 -13.20
C GLU A 209 57.21 0.99 -12.12
N TYR A 210 56.55 1.27 -11.01
CA TYR A 210 57.16 2.04 -9.92
C TYR A 210 58.42 1.38 -9.37
N LEU A 211 58.37 0.06 -9.13
CA LEU A 211 59.50 -0.71 -8.60
C LEU A 211 60.63 -0.79 -9.62
N GLU A 212 60.30 -0.99 -10.89
CA GLU A 212 61.29 -0.97 -11.99
C GLU A 212 62.02 0.37 -12.08
N LEU A 213 61.25 1.48 -12.03
CA LEU A 213 61.83 2.82 -12.05
C LEU A 213 62.68 3.12 -10.80
N GLU A 214 62.34 2.63 -9.63
CA GLU A 214 63.12 2.78 -8.40
C GLU A 214 64.48 2.03 -8.50
N GLU A 215 64.48 0.82 -9.06
CA GLU A 215 65.72 0.07 -9.32
C GLU A 215 66.59 0.77 -10.35
N ASP A 216 66.03 1.23 -11.46
CA ASP A 216 66.74 1.94 -12.50
C ASP A 216 67.31 3.27 -12.00
N GLN A 217 66.55 4.04 -11.22
CA GLN A 217 67.06 5.26 -10.59
C GLN A 217 68.23 4.97 -9.68
N ARG A 218 68.15 3.93 -8.87
CA ARG A 218 69.24 3.54 -7.95
C ARG A 218 70.48 3.12 -8.72
N ARG A 219 70.34 2.39 -9.81
CA ARG A 219 71.46 1.98 -10.69
C ARG A 219 72.12 3.19 -11.38
N LEU A 220 71.34 4.05 -12.01
CA LEU A 220 71.83 5.22 -12.71
C LEU A 220 72.39 6.31 -11.78
N SER A 221 71.80 6.54 -10.65
CA SER A 221 72.30 7.49 -9.65
C SER A 221 73.66 7.10 -9.10
N ASN A 222 73.94 5.80 -8.96
CA ASN A 222 75.23 5.31 -8.52
C ASN A 222 76.30 5.30 -9.65
N SER A 223 75.90 5.41 -10.92
CA SER A 223 76.82 5.27 -12.07
C SER A 223 77.89 6.35 -12.09
N GLU A 224 77.55 7.59 -11.72
CA GLU A 224 78.53 8.69 -11.67
C GLU A 224 79.58 8.46 -10.57
N GLN A 225 79.21 8.04 -9.42
CA GLN A 225 80.09 7.72 -8.29
C GLN A 225 80.96 6.50 -8.59
N LEU A 226 80.39 5.46 -9.24
CA LEU A 226 81.16 4.27 -9.68
C LEU A 226 82.20 4.66 -10.71
N THR A 227 81.88 5.51 -11.69
CA THR A 227 82.81 6.00 -12.71
C THR A 227 83.93 6.79 -12.06
N GLN A 228 83.65 7.75 -11.17
CA GLN A 228 84.70 8.55 -10.49
C GLN A 228 85.60 7.67 -9.61
N LEU A 229 85.05 6.72 -8.85
CA LEU A 229 85.89 5.82 -8.06
C LEU A 229 86.75 4.88 -8.92
N SER A 230 86.14 4.34 -9.98
CA SER A 230 86.91 3.49 -10.93
C SER A 230 88.04 4.24 -11.62
N GLN A 231 87.76 5.46 -12.10
CA GLN A 231 88.80 6.31 -12.67
C GLN A 231 89.90 6.63 -11.66
N SER A 232 89.56 6.99 -10.43
CA SER A 232 90.54 7.25 -9.40
C SER A 232 91.36 6.01 -9.04
N ALA A 233 90.77 4.84 -9.05
CA ALA A 233 91.48 3.58 -8.83
C ALA A 233 92.43 3.29 -9.99
N LEU A 234 91.99 3.44 -11.25
CA LEU A 234 92.81 3.26 -12.43
C LEU A 234 94.04 4.21 -12.52
N GLN A 235 93.84 5.49 -12.15
CA GLN A 235 94.90 6.46 -12.02
C GLN A 235 95.94 6.02 -11.02
N LEU A 236 95.58 5.48 -9.89
CA LEU A 236 96.54 4.98 -8.91
C LEU A 236 97.18 3.67 -9.34
N LEU A 237 96.48 2.77 -10.02
CA LEU A 237 96.98 1.48 -10.42
C LEU A 237 97.94 1.57 -11.65
N SER A 238 97.57 2.25 -12.74
CA SER A 238 98.29 2.18 -14.02
C SER A 238 98.40 3.49 -14.80
N GLU A 239 97.49 4.44 -14.75
CA GLU A 239 97.43 5.58 -15.70
C GLU A 239 98.36 6.72 -15.38
N ASN A 240 99.07 6.71 -14.25
CA ASN A 240 100.05 7.70 -13.91
C ASN A 240 101.44 7.19 -14.26
N GLU A 241 102.07 7.71 -15.36
CA GLU A 241 103.31 7.21 -15.90
C GLU A 241 104.52 7.24 -14.94
N THR A 242 104.46 8.08 -13.91
CA THR A 242 105.61 8.25 -13.00
C THR A 242 105.38 7.75 -11.58
N VAL A 243 104.09 7.60 -11.11
CA VAL A 243 103.75 7.33 -9.76
C VAL A 243 102.61 6.27 -9.59
N SER A 244 102.33 5.49 -10.64
CA SER A 244 101.37 4.39 -10.56
C SER A 244 101.99 3.18 -9.83
N ILE A 245 101.08 2.38 -9.19
CA ILE A 245 101.53 1.16 -8.48
C ILE A 245 102.27 0.23 -9.49
N ASP A 246 101.72 0.05 -10.68
CA ASP A 246 102.37 -0.74 -11.76
C ASP A 246 103.75 -0.22 -12.09
N SER A 247 103.88 1.10 -12.33
CA SER A 247 105.23 1.70 -12.69
C SER A 247 106.23 1.61 -11.52
N MET A 248 105.70 1.75 -10.28
CA MET A 248 106.58 1.64 -9.08
C MET A 248 107.04 0.21 -8.84
N LEU A 249 106.14 -0.77 -8.97
CA LEU A 249 106.48 -2.18 -8.87
C LEU A 249 107.43 -2.62 -9.98
N TYR A 250 107.17 -2.20 -11.21
CA TYR A 250 108.06 -2.47 -12.35
C TYR A 250 109.50 -1.96 -12.09
N ARG A 251 109.59 -0.75 -11.58
CA ARG A 251 110.92 -0.19 -11.24
C ARG A 251 111.59 -0.93 -10.09
N ALA A 252 110.79 -1.32 -9.06
CA ALA A 252 111.29 -2.14 -7.94
C ALA A 252 111.76 -3.50 -8.41
N THR A 253 111.03 -4.14 -9.34
CA THR A 253 111.39 -5.42 -9.92
C THR A 253 112.70 -5.30 -10.70
N GLN A 254 112.94 -4.25 -11.50
CA GLN A 254 114.20 -4.04 -12.20
C GLN A 254 115.39 -3.94 -11.23
N TYR A 255 115.26 -3.19 -10.12
CA TYR A 255 116.34 -3.15 -9.13
C TYR A 255 116.60 -4.48 -8.49
N ILE A 256 115.58 -5.28 -8.21
CA ILE A 256 115.74 -6.63 -7.60
C ILE A 256 116.29 -7.63 -8.66
N ASP A 257 115.98 -7.49 -9.95
CA ASP A 257 116.56 -8.28 -11.02
C ASP A 257 118.10 -8.08 -11.05
N GLU A 258 118.53 -6.81 -11.03
CA GLU A 258 119.96 -6.49 -10.95
C GLU A 258 120.60 -7.04 -9.66
N LEU A 259 119.94 -6.99 -8.53
CA LEU A 259 120.42 -7.54 -7.26
C LEU A 259 120.46 -9.11 -7.29
N SER A 260 119.53 -9.74 -7.96
CA SER A 260 119.49 -11.21 -8.08
C SER A 260 120.62 -11.78 -8.98
N GLU A 261 121.02 -10.97 -9.98
CA GLU A 261 122.18 -11.29 -10.76
C GLU A 261 123.53 -11.25 -9.94
N LEU A 262 123.53 -10.36 -8.92
CA LEU A 262 124.69 -10.18 -8.09
C LEU A 262 124.73 -11.14 -6.89
N ASP A 263 123.54 -11.48 -6.35
CA ASP A 263 123.43 -12.43 -5.23
C ASP A 263 122.13 -13.29 -5.33
N PRO A 264 122.25 -14.59 -5.58
CA PRO A 264 121.10 -15.55 -5.72
C PRO A 264 120.09 -15.53 -4.62
N ARG A 265 120.43 -15.03 -3.41
CA ARG A 265 119.50 -14.95 -2.28
C ARG A 265 118.27 -14.01 -2.53
N TYR A 266 118.42 -13.11 -3.49
CA TYR A 266 117.32 -12.18 -3.89
C TYR A 266 116.33 -12.81 -4.86
N ALA A 267 116.56 -14.03 -5.38
CA ALA A 267 115.71 -14.67 -6.38
C ALA A 267 114.27 -14.92 -5.82
N SER A 268 114.13 -15.21 -4.53
CA SER A 268 112.79 -15.36 -3.91
C SER A 268 112.01 -14.03 -3.86
N VAL A 269 112.73 -12.90 -3.62
CA VAL A 269 112.08 -11.55 -3.60
C VAL A 269 111.68 -11.11 -5.02
N GLN A 270 112.56 -11.44 -6.08
CA GLN A 270 112.25 -11.26 -7.46
C GLN A 270 110.96 -11.95 -7.88
N THR A 271 110.77 -13.21 -7.51
CA THR A 271 109.53 -13.96 -7.78
C THR A 271 108.34 -13.28 -7.14
N MET A 272 108.44 -12.91 -5.84
CA MET A 272 107.35 -12.20 -5.14
C MET A 272 106.95 -10.87 -5.77
N LEU A 273 107.90 -10.08 -6.25
CA LEU A 273 107.57 -8.80 -6.90
C LEU A 273 107.01 -8.98 -8.31
N ASN A 274 107.48 -9.98 -9.06
CA ASN A 274 106.89 -10.32 -10.35
C ASN A 274 105.45 -10.84 -10.20
N ASP A 275 105.15 -11.69 -9.19
CA ASP A 275 103.79 -12.16 -8.90
C ASP A 275 102.91 -10.97 -8.52
N ALA A 276 103.40 -10.04 -7.69
CA ALA A 276 102.67 -8.83 -7.32
C ALA A 276 102.33 -7.93 -8.50
N LEU A 277 103.34 -7.77 -9.44
CA LEU A 277 103.09 -6.99 -10.64
C LEU A 277 102.00 -7.56 -11.53
N ILE A 278 102.06 -8.90 -11.77
CA ILE A 278 101.00 -9.59 -12.53
C ILE A 278 99.63 -9.41 -11.86
N GLN A 279 99.54 -9.56 -10.55
CA GLN A 279 98.27 -9.37 -9.86
C GLN A 279 97.71 -7.95 -9.91
N VAL A 280 98.60 -6.91 -9.88
CA VAL A 280 98.19 -5.54 -10.07
C VAL A 280 97.69 -5.29 -11.47
N GLN A 281 98.39 -5.87 -12.52
CA GLN A 281 97.94 -5.74 -13.90
C GLN A 281 96.62 -6.45 -14.16
N GLU A 282 96.39 -7.63 -13.60
CA GLU A 282 95.13 -8.31 -13.68
C GLU A 282 94.01 -7.50 -13.01
N ALA A 283 94.25 -7.00 -11.80
CA ALA A 283 93.26 -6.16 -11.04
C ALA A 283 92.95 -4.87 -11.85
N THR A 284 93.93 -4.25 -12.47
CA THR A 284 93.76 -3.06 -13.35
C THR A 284 92.85 -3.38 -14.53
N SER A 285 93.10 -4.50 -15.18
CA SER A 285 92.32 -4.97 -16.35
C SER A 285 90.84 -5.22 -15.94
N GLU A 286 90.68 -5.86 -14.81
CA GLU A 286 89.29 -6.15 -14.30
C GLU A 286 88.56 -4.84 -13.98
N VAL A 287 89.21 -3.91 -13.25
CA VAL A 287 88.56 -2.59 -12.94
C VAL A 287 88.25 -1.83 -14.25
N GLN A 288 89.10 -1.88 -15.25
CA GLN A 288 88.91 -1.25 -16.54
C GLN A 288 87.75 -1.88 -17.32
N HIS A 289 87.68 -3.18 -17.31
CA HIS A 289 86.55 -3.93 -17.87
C HIS A 289 85.21 -3.54 -17.18
N LEU A 290 85.12 -3.56 -15.85
CA LEU A 290 83.91 -3.18 -15.09
C LEU A 290 83.58 -1.70 -15.35
N ALA A 291 84.54 -0.77 -15.37
CA ALA A 291 84.32 0.65 -15.62
C ALA A 291 83.74 0.92 -17.02
N SER A 292 84.18 0.15 -18.05
CA SER A 292 83.66 0.29 -19.41
C SER A 292 82.23 -0.14 -19.63
N HIS A 293 81.63 -0.89 -18.67
CA HIS A 293 80.27 -1.35 -18.70
C HIS A 293 79.30 -0.51 -17.82
N ILE A 294 79.80 0.61 -17.22
CA ILE A 294 78.95 1.54 -16.45
C ILE A 294 78.20 2.42 -17.47
N GLU A 295 76.88 2.15 -17.59
CA GLU A 295 75.92 2.99 -18.34
C GLU A 295 75.72 4.34 -17.65
N GLN A 296 76.03 5.43 -18.35
CA GLN A 296 75.77 6.81 -17.94
C GLN A 296 74.73 7.42 -18.87
N ASP A 297 73.50 7.57 -18.43
CA ASP A 297 72.44 8.30 -19.16
C ASP A 297 71.78 9.32 -18.23
N PRO A 298 72.31 10.56 -18.17
CA PRO A 298 71.73 11.63 -17.34
C PRO A 298 70.33 12.03 -17.77
N MET A 299 69.99 11.91 -19.07
CA MET A 299 68.65 12.24 -19.57
C MET A 299 67.65 11.22 -19.12
N LEU A 300 67.96 9.94 -19.23
CA LEU A 300 67.12 8.86 -18.73
C LEU A 300 66.91 8.94 -17.20
N LEU A 301 67.97 9.27 -16.46
CA LEU A 301 67.84 9.45 -15.00
C LEU A 301 66.84 10.58 -14.67
N GLN A 302 66.91 11.71 -15.37
CA GLN A 302 66.01 12.83 -15.19
C GLN A 302 64.56 12.44 -15.53
N GLU A 303 64.32 11.68 -16.61
CA GLU A 303 62.99 11.18 -16.98
C GLU A 303 62.41 10.24 -15.90
N ILE A 304 63.24 9.32 -15.37
CA ILE A 304 62.85 8.41 -14.29
C ILE A 304 62.52 9.18 -13.02
N GLU A 305 63.34 10.15 -12.62
CA GLU A 305 63.09 10.97 -11.44
C GLU A 305 61.79 11.79 -11.55
N GLN A 306 61.51 12.34 -12.72
CA GLN A 306 60.28 13.04 -13.00
C GLN A 306 59.08 12.10 -12.89
N ARG A 307 59.12 10.90 -13.47
CA ARG A 307 58.07 9.90 -13.44
C ARG A 307 57.81 9.37 -12.03
N LEU A 308 58.87 9.09 -11.26
CA LEU A 308 58.78 8.71 -9.83
C LEU A 308 58.18 9.85 -8.98
N GLY A 309 58.60 11.11 -9.24
CA GLY A 309 58.05 12.28 -8.57
C GLY A 309 56.55 12.43 -8.79
N GLN A 310 56.08 12.23 -10.01
CA GLN A 310 54.65 12.22 -10.33
C GLN A 310 53.88 11.09 -9.61
N ALA A 311 54.43 9.86 -9.62
CA ALA A 311 53.85 8.72 -8.92
C ALA A 311 53.73 8.99 -7.42
N LEU A 312 54.76 9.56 -6.79
CA LEU A 312 54.76 9.92 -5.37
C LEU A 312 53.72 11.02 -5.05
N GLN A 313 53.56 12.01 -5.93
CA GLN A 313 52.55 13.06 -5.75
C GLN A 313 51.12 12.49 -5.80
N LEU A 314 50.85 11.63 -6.79
CA LEU A 314 49.56 10.97 -6.92
C LEU A 314 49.29 10.03 -5.75
N ALA A 315 50.27 9.23 -5.31
CA ALA A 315 50.16 8.38 -4.15
C ALA A 315 49.80 9.15 -2.87
N ARG A 316 50.46 10.28 -2.62
CA ARG A 316 50.15 11.17 -1.50
C ARG A 316 48.75 11.76 -1.60
N LYS A 317 48.33 12.21 -2.78
CA LYS A 317 47.00 12.77 -3.02
C LYS A 317 45.90 11.75 -2.74
N HIS A 318 46.13 10.50 -3.12
CA HIS A 318 45.19 9.41 -2.91
C HIS A 318 45.37 8.70 -1.57
N ASN A 319 46.37 9.08 -0.76
CA ASN A 319 46.70 8.47 0.53
C ASN A 319 46.94 6.95 0.44
N VAL A 320 47.67 6.54 -0.58
CA VAL A 320 48.08 5.14 -0.81
C VAL A 320 49.59 5.09 -1.00
N LYS A 321 50.18 3.88 -1.00
CA LYS A 321 51.58 3.72 -1.37
C LYS A 321 51.73 3.75 -2.90
N PRO A 322 52.91 4.21 -3.40
CA PRO A 322 53.14 4.28 -4.85
C PRO A 322 52.94 2.95 -5.59
N GLU A 323 53.35 1.85 -4.95
CA GLU A 323 53.20 0.49 -5.49
C GLU A 323 51.72 0.06 -5.60
N GLU A 324 50.84 0.64 -4.78
CA GLU A 324 49.42 0.33 -4.70
C GLU A 324 48.57 1.19 -5.68
N LEU A 325 49.16 2.18 -6.36
CA LEU A 325 48.44 3.12 -7.25
C LEU A 325 47.65 2.40 -8.35
N VAL A 326 48.18 1.36 -8.94
CA VAL A 326 47.51 0.61 -10.00
C VAL A 326 46.27 -0.11 -9.49
N GLU A 327 46.38 -0.78 -8.33
CA GLU A 327 45.24 -1.44 -7.72
C GLU A 327 44.17 -0.43 -7.26
N TRP A 328 44.62 0.71 -6.72
CA TRP A 328 43.73 1.80 -6.32
C TRP A 328 42.99 2.37 -7.53
N HIS A 329 43.67 2.59 -8.65
CA HIS A 329 43.04 3.03 -9.90
C HIS A 329 41.96 2.07 -10.37
N GLN A 330 42.20 0.76 -10.38
CA GLN A 330 41.21 -0.25 -10.74
C GLN A 330 40.00 -0.22 -9.80
N LYS A 331 40.22 -0.05 -8.50
CA LYS A 331 39.17 0.08 -7.53
C LYS A 331 38.28 1.30 -7.77
N LEU A 332 38.88 2.47 -8.03
CA LEU A 332 38.13 3.70 -8.33
C LEU A 332 37.33 3.55 -9.63
N LYS A 333 37.90 2.90 -10.67
CA LYS A 333 37.17 2.57 -11.92
C LYS A 333 35.95 1.68 -11.66
N ALA A 334 36.10 0.65 -10.86
CA ALA A 334 34.99 -0.25 -10.50
C ALA A 334 33.89 0.50 -9.74
N GLU A 335 34.26 1.37 -8.79
CA GLU A 335 33.28 2.20 -8.06
C GLU A 335 32.56 3.19 -8.99
N LEU A 336 33.26 3.82 -9.91
CA LEU A 336 32.67 4.73 -10.90
C LEU A 336 31.70 4.00 -11.83
N THR A 337 32.09 2.84 -12.35
CA THR A 337 31.23 2.02 -13.21
C THR A 337 29.94 1.61 -12.48
N ALA A 338 30.04 1.17 -11.22
CA ALA A 338 28.87 0.84 -10.41
C ALA A 338 27.91 2.03 -10.21
N LEU A 339 28.42 3.26 -10.11
CA LEU A 339 27.59 4.46 -10.02
C LEU A 339 26.95 4.85 -11.37
N LEU A 340 27.59 4.55 -12.49
CA LEU A 340 27.03 4.78 -13.84
C LEU A 340 25.90 3.78 -14.14
N ASP A 341 26.08 2.51 -13.84
CA ASP A 341 25.02 1.48 -13.97
C ASP A 341 23.77 1.83 -13.13
N PHE A 342 24.00 2.47 -11.98
CA PHE A 342 22.93 2.99 -11.14
C PHE A 342 22.13 4.09 -11.85
N SER A 343 22.76 4.97 -12.59
CA SER A 343 22.10 6.07 -13.33
C SER A 343 21.22 5.55 -14.48
N GLU A 344 21.68 4.55 -15.23
CA GLU A 344 20.88 3.90 -16.29
C GLU A 344 19.63 3.21 -15.73
N SER A 345 19.76 2.62 -14.54
CA SER A 345 18.63 1.99 -13.85
C SER A 345 17.57 3.01 -13.41
N GLU A 346 17.97 4.25 -13.09
CA GLU A 346 17.04 5.35 -12.80
C GLU A 346 16.19 5.73 -14.00
N GLU A 347 16.82 5.94 -15.16
CA GLU A 347 16.12 6.32 -16.39
C GLU A 347 15.08 5.27 -16.78
N ARG A 348 15.42 3.98 -16.64
CA ARG A 348 14.48 2.89 -16.90
C ARG A 348 13.29 2.91 -15.94
N LEU A 349 13.53 3.10 -14.63
CA LEU A 349 12.46 3.19 -13.64
C LEU A 349 11.53 4.38 -13.87
N ILE A 350 12.07 5.52 -14.30
CA ILE A 350 11.26 6.71 -14.65
C ILE A 350 10.38 6.41 -15.87
N LEU A 351 10.89 5.71 -16.88
CA LEU A 351 10.10 5.31 -18.04
C LEU A 351 9.01 4.31 -17.69
N GLU A 352 9.31 3.34 -16.82
CA GLU A 352 8.33 2.37 -16.32
C GLU A 352 7.23 3.06 -15.49
N GLU A 353 7.60 4.01 -14.62
CA GLU A 353 6.65 4.82 -13.83
C GLU A 353 5.73 5.63 -14.73
N LYS A 354 6.28 6.29 -15.74
CA LYS A 354 5.51 7.07 -16.72
C LYS A 354 4.53 6.21 -17.50
N ALA A 355 4.97 5.05 -17.98
CA ALA A 355 4.10 4.10 -18.69
C ALA A 355 2.97 3.58 -17.79
N ALA A 356 3.27 3.27 -16.53
CA ALA A 356 2.27 2.85 -15.55
C ALA A 356 1.27 3.98 -15.22
N PHE A 357 1.72 5.23 -15.16
CA PHE A 357 0.87 6.40 -14.98
C PHE A 357 -0.08 6.61 -16.16
N GLU A 358 0.42 6.52 -17.39
CA GLU A 358 -0.40 6.64 -18.61
C GLU A 358 -1.45 5.52 -18.69
N LYS A 359 -1.08 4.29 -18.35
CA LYS A 359 -2.00 3.16 -18.27
C LYS A 359 -3.10 3.40 -17.24
N MET A 360 -2.72 3.80 -16.03
CA MET A 360 -3.66 4.14 -14.96
C MET A 360 -4.62 5.26 -15.36
N GLN A 361 -4.12 6.33 -16.02
CA GLN A 361 -4.98 7.41 -16.53
C GLN A 361 -5.95 6.93 -17.61
N HIS A 362 -5.52 5.99 -18.46
CA HIS A 362 -6.40 5.41 -19.48
C HIS A 362 -7.54 4.62 -18.82
N THR A 363 -7.24 3.77 -17.84
CA THR A 363 -8.25 3.02 -17.07
C THR A 363 -9.18 3.97 -16.32
N ALA A 364 -8.67 5.05 -15.72
CA ALA A 364 -9.48 6.07 -15.06
C ALA A 364 -10.46 6.77 -16.01
N LYS A 365 -10.07 7.05 -17.26
CA LYS A 365 -10.96 7.61 -18.29
C LYS A 365 -12.06 6.64 -18.69
N GLN A 366 -11.72 5.36 -18.90
CA GLN A 366 -12.72 4.32 -19.20
C GLN A 366 -13.73 4.19 -18.05
N LEU A 367 -13.27 4.24 -16.81
CA LEU A 367 -14.11 4.21 -15.63
C LEU A 367 -15.04 5.43 -15.57
N HIS A 368 -14.51 6.62 -15.87
CA HIS A 368 -15.29 7.85 -15.97
C HIS A 368 -16.42 7.75 -17.01
N GLU A 369 -16.12 7.28 -18.21
CA GLU A 369 -17.12 7.11 -19.28
C GLU A 369 -18.22 6.12 -18.85
N SER A 370 -17.85 5.01 -18.25
CA SER A 370 -18.79 4.01 -17.72
C SER A 370 -19.69 4.62 -16.62
N ARG A 371 -19.10 5.40 -15.71
CA ARG A 371 -19.84 6.11 -14.65
C ARG A 371 -20.81 7.15 -15.20
N CYS A 372 -20.41 7.92 -16.22
CA CYS A 372 -21.28 8.90 -16.86
C CYS A 372 -22.51 8.25 -17.50
N GLN A 373 -22.31 7.11 -18.17
CA GLN A 373 -23.42 6.36 -18.77
C GLN A 373 -24.36 5.78 -17.69
N ALA A 374 -23.80 5.17 -16.66
CA ALA A 374 -24.55 4.63 -15.55
C ALA A 374 -25.32 5.72 -14.77
N ALA A 375 -24.65 6.85 -14.49
CA ALA A 375 -25.24 7.99 -13.81
C ALA A 375 -26.46 8.55 -14.56
N GLY A 376 -26.37 8.68 -15.89
CA GLY A 376 -27.50 9.14 -16.72
C GLY A 376 -28.70 8.18 -16.64
N LYS A 377 -28.46 6.88 -16.75
CA LYS A 377 -29.51 5.86 -16.66
C LYS A 377 -30.13 5.81 -15.25
N LEU A 378 -29.29 5.78 -14.21
CA LEU A 378 -29.74 5.76 -12.82
C LEU A 378 -30.58 7.01 -12.47
N ALA A 379 -30.12 8.19 -12.88
CA ALA A 379 -30.83 9.45 -12.65
C ALA A 379 -32.22 9.46 -13.27
N GLN A 380 -32.37 8.93 -14.49
CA GLN A 380 -33.67 8.82 -15.15
C GLN A 380 -34.60 7.84 -14.43
N GLN A 381 -34.08 6.67 -14.01
CA GLN A 381 -34.88 5.66 -13.30
C GLN A 381 -35.29 6.12 -11.91
N VAL A 382 -34.39 6.78 -11.18
CA VAL A 382 -34.69 7.38 -9.87
C VAL A 382 -35.75 8.47 -10.03
N THR A 383 -35.60 9.37 -11.02
CA THR A 383 -36.61 10.42 -11.31
C THR A 383 -37.98 9.81 -11.56
N HIS A 384 -38.05 8.73 -12.36
CA HIS A 384 -39.32 8.05 -12.62
C HIS A 384 -39.92 7.44 -11.33
N SER A 385 -39.12 6.81 -10.50
CA SER A 385 -39.56 6.18 -9.25
C SER A 385 -40.05 7.20 -8.22
N ILE A 386 -39.32 8.33 -8.03
CA ILE A 386 -39.67 9.34 -7.01
C ILE A 386 -40.95 10.14 -7.36
N LYS A 387 -41.31 10.26 -8.64
CA LYS A 387 -42.57 10.87 -9.05
C LYS A 387 -43.77 10.12 -8.48
N GLY A 388 -43.72 8.80 -8.38
CA GLY A 388 -44.74 7.98 -7.71
C GLY A 388 -44.79 8.12 -6.19
N LEU A 389 -43.73 8.72 -5.60
CA LEU A 389 -43.55 8.87 -4.15
C LEU A 389 -43.87 10.28 -3.61
N ALA A 390 -44.92 10.94 -4.14
CA ALA A 390 -45.30 12.31 -3.83
C ALA A 390 -44.20 13.36 -4.10
N MET A 391 -43.43 13.16 -5.17
CA MET A 391 -42.42 14.08 -5.68
C MET A 391 -42.62 14.30 -7.18
N GLU A 392 -43.87 14.59 -7.59
CA GLU A 392 -44.29 14.59 -9.01
C GLU A 392 -43.48 15.53 -9.89
N ASN A 393 -43.06 16.68 -9.34
CA ASN A 393 -42.30 17.71 -10.05
C ASN A 393 -40.78 17.59 -9.81
N ALA A 394 -40.32 16.60 -9.06
CA ALA A 394 -38.93 16.45 -8.74
C ALA A 394 -38.15 15.79 -9.89
N GLU A 395 -36.93 16.25 -10.09
CA GLU A 395 -35.97 15.64 -11.02
C GLU A 395 -34.65 15.44 -10.32
N PHE A 396 -34.16 14.21 -10.43
CA PHE A 396 -32.91 13.77 -9.83
C PHE A 396 -31.80 13.74 -10.87
N PHE A 397 -30.61 14.28 -10.52
CA PHE A 397 -29.45 14.32 -11.39
C PHE A 397 -28.24 13.76 -10.64
N ILE A 398 -27.29 13.25 -11.42
CA ILE A 398 -26.01 12.74 -10.93
C ILE A 398 -24.90 13.44 -11.71
N GLU A 399 -24.15 14.27 -11.04
CA GLU A 399 -22.99 14.97 -11.60
C GLU A 399 -21.74 14.11 -11.38
N VAL A 400 -21.02 13.83 -12.48
CA VAL A 400 -19.77 13.06 -12.46
C VAL A 400 -18.63 13.99 -12.85
N ASN A 401 -17.86 14.45 -11.89
CA ASN A 401 -16.76 15.39 -12.07
C ASN A 401 -15.42 14.66 -11.97
N SER A 402 -14.62 14.62 -13.03
CA SER A 402 -13.33 13.95 -13.07
C SER A 402 -12.16 14.91 -12.86
N ASP A 403 -11.24 14.56 -11.96
CA ASP A 403 -9.98 15.28 -11.74
C ASP A 403 -8.79 14.32 -11.86
N LEU A 404 -8.24 14.22 -13.06
CA LEU A 404 -7.09 13.34 -13.35
C LEU A 404 -5.80 13.75 -12.63
N THR A 405 -5.78 14.88 -11.91
CA THR A 405 -4.65 15.26 -11.07
C THR A 405 -4.70 14.62 -9.68
N LYS A 406 -5.88 14.12 -9.27
CA LYS A 406 -6.15 13.53 -7.96
C LYS A 406 -6.68 12.10 -8.07
N VAL A 407 -6.00 11.28 -8.85
CA VAL A 407 -6.39 9.88 -9.03
C VAL A 407 -6.21 9.09 -7.74
N THR A 408 -7.18 8.24 -7.44
CA THR A 408 -7.19 7.31 -6.31
C THR A 408 -7.31 5.87 -6.81
N ALA A 409 -7.23 4.91 -5.90
CA ALA A 409 -7.48 3.50 -6.21
C ALA A 409 -8.90 3.23 -6.76
N ASN A 410 -9.85 4.15 -6.55
CA ASN A 410 -11.22 4.08 -7.05
C ASN A 410 -11.46 5.00 -8.27
N GLY A 411 -10.41 5.50 -8.92
CA GLY A 411 -10.48 6.39 -10.07
C GLY A 411 -10.31 7.86 -9.71
N ALA A 412 -10.69 8.74 -10.65
CA ALA A 412 -10.50 10.18 -10.57
C ALA A 412 -11.82 10.95 -10.36
N ASP A 413 -12.94 10.24 -10.19
CA ASP A 413 -14.25 10.87 -10.20
C ASP A 413 -14.75 11.23 -8.81
N ASN A 414 -15.38 12.39 -8.73
CA ASN A 414 -16.20 12.81 -7.61
C ASN A 414 -17.66 12.89 -8.08
N ILE A 415 -18.55 12.17 -7.39
CA ILE A 415 -19.97 12.09 -7.74
C ILE A 415 -20.76 12.91 -6.75
N VAL A 416 -21.69 13.72 -7.29
CA VAL A 416 -22.60 14.54 -6.50
C VAL A 416 -24.02 14.31 -6.97
N PHE A 417 -24.89 13.84 -6.07
CA PHE A 417 -26.32 13.72 -6.30
C PHE A 417 -26.98 15.05 -6.08
N THR A 418 -27.72 15.51 -7.07
CA THR A 418 -28.46 16.78 -7.02
C THR A 418 -29.95 16.54 -7.28
N LEU A 419 -30.78 17.36 -6.68
CA LEU A 419 -32.23 17.30 -6.78
C LEU A 419 -32.78 18.68 -7.18
N ARG A 420 -33.69 18.69 -8.13
CA ARG A 420 -34.58 19.79 -8.41
C ARG A 420 -35.98 19.43 -7.88
N SER A 421 -36.41 20.02 -6.77
CA SER A 421 -37.66 19.62 -6.11
C SER A 421 -38.89 20.13 -6.81
N ASN A 422 -38.84 21.34 -7.47
CA ASN A 422 -39.96 21.95 -8.13
C ASN A 422 -39.57 22.56 -9.49
N LEU A 423 -40.54 22.67 -10.39
CA LEU A 423 -40.37 23.31 -11.68
C LEU A 423 -39.89 24.78 -11.51
N GLY A 424 -38.87 25.18 -12.27
CA GLY A 424 -38.31 26.55 -12.22
C GLY A 424 -37.21 26.75 -11.17
N GLN A 425 -36.93 25.77 -10.28
CA GLN A 425 -35.80 25.81 -9.36
C GLN A 425 -34.54 25.26 -10.02
N GLN A 426 -33.38 25.69 -9.54
CA GLN A 426 -32.11 25.09 -9.93
C GLN A 426 -31.89 23.76 -9.15
N ALA A 427 -31.26 22.78 -9.81
CA ALA A 427 -30.84 21.58 -9.11
C ALA A 427 -29.76 21.93 -8.07
N GLN A 428 -29.88 21.37 -6.87
CA GLN A 428 -28.94 21.59 -5.76
C GLN A 428 -28.54 20.25 -5.13
N PRO A 429 -27.34 20.15 -4.53
CA PRO A 429 -26.92 18.96 -3.81
C PRO A 429 -27.96 18.53 -2.78
N LEU A 430 -28.14 17.21 -2.60
CA LEU A 430 -29.10 16.64 -1.64
C LEU A 430 -28.91 17.19 -0.22
N THR A 431 -27.70 17.55 0.14
CA THR A 431 -27.35 18.15 1.44
C THR A 431 -28.07 19.47 1.74
N LYS A 432 -28.55 20.17 0.69
CA LYS A 432 -29.17 21.50 0.81
C LYS A 432 -30.68 21.51 0.62
N VAL A 433 -31.25 20.48 0.01
CA VAL A 433 -32.63 20.55 -0.51
C VAL A 433 -33.56 19.51 0.11
N ALA A 434 -33.06 18.30 0.36
CA ALA A 434 -33.96 17.22 0.74
C ALA A 434 -34.31 17.24 2.24
N SER A 435 -35.62 17.17 2.55
CA SER A 435 -36.10 16.87 3.88
C SER A 435 -35.83 15.39 4.25
N GLY A 436 -35.87 15.04 5.53
CA GLY A 436 -35.64 13.65 5.97
C GLY A 436 -36.54 12.65 5.24
N GLY A 437 -37.84 12.97 5.08
CA GLY A 437 -38.75 12.11 4.33
C GLY A 437 -38.45 12.01 2.83
N GLU A 438 -38.02 13.09 2.19
CA GLU A 438 -37.60 13.06 0.76
C GLU A 438 -36.35 12.23 0.57
N LEU A 439 -35.35 12.38 1.45
CA LEU A 439 -34.14 11.56 1.45
C LEU A 439 -34.45 10.06 1.62
N SER A 440 -35.37 9.70 2.52
CA SER A 440 -35.76 8.29 2.73
C SER A 440 -36.44 7.72 1.48
N ARG A 441 -37.29 8.50 0.78
CA ARG A 441 -37.94 8.07 -0.46
C ARG A 441 -36.96 7.92 -1.62
N ILE A 442 -36.01 8.86 -1.77
CA ILE A 442 -34.94 8.77 -2.78
C ILE A 442 -34.04 7.56 -2.48
N SER A 443 -33.69 7.34 -1.20
CA SER A 443 -32.92 6.17 -0.76
C SER A 443 -33.62 4.88 -1.14
N LEU A 444 -34.92 4.77 -0.84
CA LEU A 444 -35.72 3.61 -1.22
C LEU A 444 -35.74 3.38 -2.72
N ALA A 445 -35.96 4.43 -3.53
CA ALA A 445 -35.97 4.32 -4.98
C ALA A 445 -34.61 3.80 -5.51
N ILE A 446 -33.50 4.35 -5.02
CA ILE A 446 -32.16 3.90 -5.41
C ILE A 446 -31.93 2.45 -5.01
N GLN A 447 -32.31 2.05 -3.81
CA GLN A 447 -32.13 0.68 -3.32
C GLN A 447 -32.92 -0.35 -4.12
N VAL A 448 -34.16 -0.03 -4.49
CA VAL A 448 -34.95 -0.90 -5.38
C VAL A 448 -34.26 -1.08 -6.73
N LEU A 449 -33.66 -0.02 -7.27
CA LEU A 449 -32.97 -0.05 -8.57
C LEU A 449 -31.60 -0.73 -8.51
N THR A 450 -30.96 -0.73 -7.36
CA THR A 450 -29.63 -1.34 -7.18
C THR A 450 -29.68 -2.72 -6.48
N SER A 451 -30.86 -3.16 -6.05
CA SER A 451 -31.05 -4.39 -5.27
C SER A 451 -30.65 -5.69 -5.99
N ASP A 452 -30.77 -5.73 -7.32
CA ASP A 452 -30.40 -6.91 -8.12
C ASP A 452 -28.91 -7.27 -8.00
N GLN A 453 -28.12 -6.39 -7.39
CA GLN A 453 -26.66 -6.46 -7.35
C GLN A 453 -26.07 -6.32 -5.97
N SER A 454 -26.95 -6.05 -4.99
CA SER A 454 -26.52 -6.01 -3.61
C SER A 454 -26.28 -7.44 -3.13
N ALA A 455 -25.03 -7.75 -2.77
CA ALA A 455 -24.69 -9.01 -2.09
C ALA A 455 -25.30 -9.10 -0.68
N ILE A 456 -26.01 -8.06 -0.23
CA ILE A 456 -26.59 -7.99 1.11
C ILE A 456 -27.95 -8.68 1.13
N PRO A 457 -28.10 -9.78 1.88
CA PRO A 457 -29.30 -10.61 1.80
C PRO A 457 -30.50 -10.04 2.58
N THR A 458 -30.29 -9.08 3.50
CA THR A 458 -31.34 -8.54 4.37
C THR A 458 -31.32 -7.02 4.43
N LEU A 459 -32.44 -6.39 4.14
CA LEU A 459 -32.65 -4.94 4.21
C LEU A 459 -33.70 -4.61 5.27
N ILE A 460 -33.40 -3.65 6.12
CA ILE A 460 -34.35 -3.15 7.14
C ILE A 460 -34.73 -1.72 6.81
N PHE A 461 -35.99 -1.43 6.87
CA PHE A 461 -36.56 -0.10 6.68
C PHE A 461 -37.30 0.33 7.94
N ASP A 462 -36.77 1.37 8.60
CA ASP A 462 -37.42 2.04 9.70
C ASP A 462 -37.86 3.45 9.27
N GLU A 463 -39.05 3.87 9.68
CA GLU A 463 -39.60 5.21 9.41
C GLU A 463 -39.71 5.57 7.91
N VAL A 464 -39.83 4.59 7.02
CA VAL A 464 -39.96 4.84 5.59
C VAL A 464 -41.29 5.52 5.22
N ASP A 465 -42.25 5.45 6.10
CA ASP A 465 -43.62 5.98 6.00
C ASP A 465 -43.82 7.35 6.65
N VAL A 466 -42.76 7.98 7.15
CA VAL A 466 -42.83 9.33 7.74
C VAL A 466 -43.18 10.38 6.69
N GLY A 467 -44.28 11.12 6.97
CA GLY A 467 -44.73 12.22 6.11
C GLY A 467 -45.43 11.79 4.81
N ILE A 468 -45.83 10.52 4.71
CA ILE A 468 -46.63 10.03 3.58
C ILE A 468 -47.97 9.49 4.05
N SER A 469 -48.96 9.44 3.16
CA SER A 469 -50.30 8.86 3.45
C SER A 469 -50.97 8.45 2.13
N GLY A 470 -52.06 7.73 2.24
CA GLY A 470 -52.96 7.38 1.14
C GLY A 470 -52.22 6.69 -0.02
N LYS A 471 -52.36 7.25 -1.22
CA LYS A 471 -51.79 6.69 -2.47
C LYS A 471 -50.28 6.50 -2.41
N THR A 472 -49.57 7.47 -1.85
CA THR A 472 -48.10 7.39 -1.74
C THR A 472 -47.62 6.27 -0.87
N ALA A 473 -48.29 6.03 0.28
CA ALA A 473 -47.97 4.93 1.17
C ALA A 473 -48.20 3.56 0.48
N SER A 474 -49.25 3.43 -0.34
CA SER A 474 -49.47 2.21 -1.13
C SER A 474 -48.37 1.99 -2.16
N VAL A 475 -47.85 3.05 -2.82
CA VAL A 475 -46.73 2.93 -3.76
C VAL A 475 -45.45 2.49 -3.03
N VAL A 476 -45.13 3.07 -1.86
CA VAL A 476 -44.01 2.64 -1.01
C VAL A 476 -44.16 1.15 -0.63
N GLY A 477 -45.35 0.73 -0.17
CA GLY A 477 -45.58 -0.68 0.15
C GLY A 477 -45.35 -1.62 -1.04
N LYS A 478 -45.81 -1.22 -2.24
CA LYS A 478 -45.57 -1.98 -3.48
C LYS A 478 -44.08 -2.08 -3.83
N LEU A 479 -43.32 -1.01 -3.69
CA LEU A 479 -41.86 -1.01 -3.95
C LEU A 479 -41.11 -1.89 -2.94
N LEU A 480 -41.49 -1.85 -1.65
CA LEU A 480 -40.92 -2.71 -0.60
C LEU A 480 -41.23 -4.19 -0.86
N ARG A 481 -42.47 -4.50 -1.32
CA ARG A 481 -42.84 -5.87 -1.71
C ARG A 481 -42.00 -6.37 -2.89
N GLN A 482 -41.87 -5.57 -3.96
CA GLN A 482 -41.02 -5.89 -5.10
C GLN A 482 -39.54 -6.13 -4.69
N LEU A 483 -39.05 -5.34 -3.74
CA LEU A 483 -37.74 -5.56 -3.14
C LEU A 483 -37.70 -6.87 -2.36
N GLY A 484 -38.78 -7.18 -1.63
CA GLY A 484 -38.97 -8.44 -0.86
C GLY A 484 -38.96 -9.70 -1.74
N ASP A 485 -39.36 -9.60 -3.01
CA ASP A 485 -39.29 -10.72 -3.96
C ASP A 485 -37.82 -11.09 -4.29
N LYS A 486 -36.88 -10.14 -4.17
CA LYS A 486 -35.46 -10.30 -4.52
C LYS A 486 -34.59 -10.58 -3.28
N CYS A 487 -34.79 -9.88 -2.19
CA CYS A 487 -34.05 -10.04 -0.93
C CYS A 487 -35.02 -10.03 0.27
N GLN A 488 -34.53 -10.38 1.45
CA GLN A 488 -35.31 -10.27 2.66
C GLN A 488 -35.47 -8.81 3.07
N VAL A 489 -36.70 -8.35 3.24
CA VAL A 489 -37.05 -7.00 3.69
C VAL A 489 -37.78 -7.05 5.04
N LEU A 490 -37.30 -6.27 6.01
CA LEU A 490 -37.99 -6.03 7.28
C LEU A 490 -38.40 -4.57 7.32
N CYS A 491 -39.70 -4.29 7.45
CA CYS A 491 -40.22 -2.93 7.42
C CYS A 491 -41.02 -2.64 8.72
N VAL A 492 -40.67 -1.57 9.41
CA VAL A 492 -41.48 -1.04 10.53
C VAL A 492 -42.37 0.05 10.00
N THR A 493 -43.68 -0.10 10.21
CA THR A 493 -44.67 0.86 9.71
C THR A 493 -45.85 0.99 10.67
N HIS A 494 -46.49 2.14 10.63
CA HIS A 494 -47.78 2.39 11.29
C HIS A 494 -48.94 2.56 10.26
N LEU A 495 -48.57 2.54 8.95
CA LEU A 495 -49.57 2.76 7.90
C LEU A 495 -50.13 1.43 7.36
N PRO A 496 -51.44 1.24 7.37
CA PRO A 496 -52.10 0.03 6.85
C PRO A 496 -51.82 -0.16 5.33
N GLN A 497 -51.66 0.94 4.59
CA GLN A 497 -51.33 0.95 3.14
C GLN A 497 -49.96 0.36 2.85
N VAL A 498 -49.03 0.42 3.77
CA VAL A 498 -47.71 -0.23 3.65
C VAL A 498 -47.81 -1.67 4.16
N ALA A 499 -48.48 -1.86 5.31
CA ALA A 499 -48.55 -3.13 6.01
C ALA A 499 -49.27 -4.22 5.19
N CYS A 500 -50.28 -3.88 4.40
CA CYS A 500 -51.01 -4.84 3.56
C CYS A 500 -50.11 -5.49 2.49
N HIS A 501 -49.04 -4.83 2.05
CA HIS A 501 -48.08 -5.33 1.04
C HIS A 501 -47.11 -6.37 1.61
N GLY A 502 -46.96 -6.53 2.95
CA GLY A 502 -46.09 -7.53 3.56
C GLY A 502 -46.44 -8.96 3.15
N HIS A 503 -45.46 -9.81 2.90
CA HIS A 503 -45.63 -11.25 2.78
C HIS A 503 -45.94 -11.87 4.16
N HIS A 504 -45.28 -11.34 5.19
CA HIS A 504 -45.44 -11.70 6.59
C HIS A 504 -45.72 -10.45 7.42
N GLN A 505 -46.49 -10.60 8.50
CA GLN A 505 -46.80 -9.49 9.40
C GLN A 505 -46.61 -9.91 10.86
N PHE A 506 -45.92 -9.07 11.62
CA PHE A 506 -45.78 -9.18 13.07
C PHE A 506 -46.53 -8.04 13.72
N ASN A 507 -47.22 -8.36 14.80
CA ASN A 507 -47.91 -7.38 15.63
C ASN A 507 -47.18 -7.20 16.95
N VAL A 508 -46.89 -5.94 17.32
CA VAL A 508 -46.21 -5.56 18.57
C VAL A 508 -47.25 -4.97 19.49
N GLU A 509 -47.43 -5.60 20.64
CA GLU A 509 -48.37 -5.19 21.68
C GLU A 509 -47.64 -4.92 22.98
N LYS A 510 -48.10 -3.88 23.71
CA LYS A 510 -47.70 -3.62 25.10
C LYS A 510 -48.73 -4.18 26.04
N PHE A 511 -48.28 -4.78 27.10
CA PHE A 511 -49.13 -5.22 28.20
C PHE A 511 -48.42 -4.95 29.53
N THR A 512 -49.20 -4.80 30.59
CA THR A 512 -48.65 -4.52 31.92
C THR A 512 -48.81 -5.78 32.77
N VAL A 513 -47.68 -6.24 33.35
CA VAL A 513 -47.61 -7.34 34.29
C VAL A 513 -46.86 -6.84 35.52
N ASP A 514 -47.45 -6.98 36.70
CA ASP A 514 -46.86 -6.59 38.00
C ASP A 514 -46.31 -5.15 37.99
N ASP A 515 -47.08 -4.17 37.51
CA ASP A 515 -46.72 -2.76 37.34
C ASP A 515 -45.53 -2.49 36.42
N LYS A 516 -45.09 -3.47 35.62
CA LYS A 516 -44.04 -3.33 34.62
C LYS A 516 -44.60 -3.50 33.22
N THR A 517 -44.19 -2.61 32.33
CA THR A 517 -44.53 -2.71 30.90
C THR A 517 -43.69 -3.80 30.24
N GLU A 518 -44.35 -4.70 29.55
CA GLU A 518 -43.74 -5.71 28.71
C GLU A 518 -44.21 -5.57 27.27
N THR A 519 -43.35 -5.96 26.32
CA THR A 519 -43.65 -5.96 24.89
C THR A 519 -43.62 -7.39 24.38
N LYS A 520 -44.63 -7.77 23.61
CA LYS A 520 -44.75 -9.04 22.90
C LYS A 520 -44.83 -8.76 21.41
N MET A 521 -44.13 -9.54 20.62
CA MET A 521 -44.22 -9.54 19.15
C MET A 521 -44.74 -10.90 18.70
N THR A 522 -45.82 -10.92 17.93
CA THR A 522 -46.49 -12.16 17.50
C THR A 522 -46.57 -12.17 15.96
N ALA A 523 -46.19 -13.26 15.33
CA ALA A 523 -46.44 -13.49 13.89
C ALA A 523 -47.94 -13.70 13.70
N LEU A 524 -48.51 -13.00 12.71
CA LEU A 524 -49.93 -13.07 12.37
C LEU A 524 -50.17 -14.06 11.22
N SER A 525 -51.19 -14.91 11.39
CA SER A 525 -51.77 -15.68 10.29
C SER A 525 -52.51 -14.77 9.31
N GLN A 526 -52.85 -15.25 8.14
CA GLN A 526 -53.58 -14.46 7.13
C GLN A 526 -54.95 -13.95 7.66
N GLU A 527 -55.60 -14.75 8.48
CA GLU A 527 -56.90 -14.38 9.12
C GLU A 527 -56.71 -13.29 10.19
N GLU A 528 -55.61 -13.35 10.96
CA GLU A 528 -55.32 -12.37 12.02
C GLU A 528 -54.81 -11.03 11.44
N ARG A 529 -54.32 -11.00 10.21
CA ARG A 529 -53.90 -9.76 9.54
C ARG A 529 -55.09 -8.79 9.31
N VAL A 530 -56.28 -9.32 9.00
CA VAL A 530 -57.46 -8.46 8.73
C VAL A 530 -57.80 -7.58 9.93
N PRO A 531 -58.04 -8.15 11.16
CA PRO A 531 -58.32 -7.31 12.32
C PRO A 531 -57.13 -6.43 12.74
N ALA A 532 -55.89 -6.89 12.54
CA ALA A 532 -54.72 -6.06 12.81
C ALA A 532 -54.64 -4.83 11.90
N LEU A 533 -54.92 -4.97 10.61
CA LEU A 533 -55.00 -3.86 9.66
C LEU A 533 -56.19 -2.95 9.94
N ALA A 534 -57.36 -3.54 10.31
CA ALA A 534 -58.53 -2.75 10.67
C ALA A 534 -58.28 -1.85 11.90
N ARG A 535 -57.48 -2.30 12.88
CA ARG A 535 -57.05 -1.47 14.03
C ARG A 535 -56.16 -0.30 13.58
N LEU A 536 -55.29 -0.51 12.60
CA LEU A 536 -54.47 0.57 12.04
C LEU A 536 -55.31 1.60 11.25
N LEU A 537 -56.45 1.21 10.67
CA LEU A 537 -57.38 2.09 9.95
C LEU A 537 -58.31 2.87 10.88
N GLY A 538 -58.88 2.21 11.87
CA GLY A 538 -59.96 2.77 12.66
C GLY A 538 -59.64 3.09 14.13
N GLY A 539 -58.43 2.80 14.61
CA GLY A 539 -58.06 2.96 16.02
C GLY A 539 -58.55 1.81 16.91
N SER A 540 -58.93 2.10 18.18
CA SER A 540 -59.23 1.08 19.18
C SER A 540 -60.55 0.33 18.94
N GLU A 541 -61.51 0.93 18.25
CA GLU A 541 -62.81 0.30 17.94
C GLU A 541 -62.81 -0.26 16.51
N ILE A 542 -62.92 -1.58 16.40
CA ILE A 542 -62.98 -2.28 15.11
C ILE A 542 -64.42 -2.27 14.61
N THR A 543 -64.70 -1.48 13.56
CA THR A 543 -65.98 -1.46 12.88
C THR A 543 -66.03 -2.49 11.76
N GLU A 544 -67.26 -2.92 11.38
CA GLU A 544 -67.43 -3.80 10.20
C GLU A 544 -66.88 -3.19 8.92
N LEU A 545 -67.00 -1.86 8.78
CA LEU A 545 -66.46 -1.12 7.64
C LEU A 545 -64.94 -1.15 7.61
N ALA A 546 -64.27 -1.03 8.79
CA ALA A 546 -62.83 -1.14 8.88
C ALA A 546 -62.31 -2.53 8.53
N LEU A 547 -63.03 -3.59 8.93
CA LEU A 547 -62.73 -4.97 8.55
C LEU A 547 -62.88 -5.19 7.04
N ALA A 548 -63.98 -4.69 6.46
CA ALA A 548 -64.19 -4.80 5.00
C ALA A 548 -63.09 -4.09 4.20
N ASN A 549 -62.69 -2.86 4.60
CA ASN A 549 -61.62 -2.12 3.99
C ASN A 549 -60.27 -2.84 4.14
N ALA A 550 -59.97 -3.39 5.30
CA ALA A 550 -58.74 -4.14 5.55
C ALA A 550 -58.67 -5.41 4.67
N GLN A 551 -59.80 -6.11 4.53
CA GLN A 551 -59.91 -7.27 3.65
C GLN A 551 -59.69 -6.87 2.18
N GLU A 552 -60.33 -5.81 1.70
CA GLU A 552 -60.15 -5.30 0.33
C GLU A 552 -58.69 -4.93 0.04
N MET A 553 -58.04 -4.27 1.00
CA MET A 553 -56.62 -3.91 0.87
C MET A 553 -55.70 -5.15 0.72
N LEU A 554 -55.98 -6.22 1.46
CA LEU A 554 -55.20 -7.45 1.35
C LEU A 554 -55.48 -8.19 0.03
N ASP A 555 -56.73 -8.17 -0.44
CA ASP A 555 -57.12 -8.84 -1.69
C ASP A 555 -56.57 -8.13 -2.94
N LEU A 556 -56.39 -6.81 -2.90
CA LEU A 556 -55.75 -6.03 -3.97
C LEU A 556 -54.25 -6.28 -4.11
N VAL A 557 -53.61 -6.87 -3.13
CA VAL A 557 -52.16 -7.12 -3.11
C VAL A 557 -51.80 -8.58 -3.42
N LYS A 558 -52.79 -9.49 -3.34
CA LYS A 558 -52.62 -10.89 -3.76
C LYS A 558 -52.35 -10.97 -5.28
#